data_557019fe71610f34492e17d4c114e877
#
_entry.id   557019fe71610f34492e17d4c114e877
#
_cell.length_a   1.000
_cell.length_b   1.000
_cell.length_c   1.000
_cell.angle_alpha   90.00
_cell.angle_beta   90.00
_cell.angle_gamma   90.00
#
_symmetry.space_group_name_H-M   'P 1'
#
loop_
_entity.id
_entity.type
_entity.pdbx_description
1 polymer ?
#
loop_
_entity_poly.entity_id
_entity_poly.type
_entity_poly.pdbx_seq_one_letter_code
_entity_poly.pdbx_strand_id
1 'polypeptide(L)'
;SSADGKYPFFTCSKEPLKIDTYSYDCECVLVAGNGDLNVKYYNGKFDAYQRTYIIEDDSNGLLYMPYLYYYLEGYIEVLRKQSIGGVIKYIKLGNLTEAFIELPSIEEQKYIVKLMNISFELISLRKNIIDKIDELIKARFVEMFGDMYLNSKGWSEIKLESMADVSSGITKGRKTKGEDLTEVPYMAVSNVKDGYIDWTTIKTIRVTQNEIEKY
;
A
#
# COMPACT_ATOMS: atom_id res chain seq x y z
N SER A 1 8.95 -0.30 -25.78
CA SER A 1 9.09 -1.36 -24.75
C SER A 1 8.62 -2.68 -25.31
N SER A 2 9.31 -3.77 -25.01
CA SER A 2 8.92 -5.14 -25.34
C SER A 2 8.73 -5.95 -24.07
N ALA A 3 7.83 -6.94 -24.07
CA ALA A 3 7.62 -7.79 -22.88
C ALA A 3 8.86 -8.63 -22.54
N ASP A 4 9.69 -8.96 -23.52
CA ASP A 4 10.86 -9.85 -23.41
C ASP A 4 12.20 -9.10 -23.52
N GLY A 5 12.19 -7.77 -23.36
CA GLY A 5 13.40 -6.93 -23.46
C GLY A 5 14.47 -7.31 -22.43
N LYS A 6 15.73 -7.12 -22.80
CA LYS A 6 16.89 -7.47 -21.97
C LYS A 6 17.19 -6.46 -20.88
N TYR A 7 16.87 -5.20 -21.10
CA TYR A 7 17.26 -4.09 -20.24
C TYR A 7 16.03 -3.43 -19.63
N PRO A 8 16.12 -2.87 -18.41
CA PRO A 8 15.04 -2.07 -17.85
C PRO A 8 14.84 -0.78 -18.66
N PHE A 9 13.58 -0.41 -18.82
CA PHE A 9 13.17 0.87 -19.39
C PHE A 9 12.41 1.65 -18.32
N PHE A 10 13.07 2.65 -17.76
CA PHE A 10 12.52 3.46 -16.69
C PHE A 10 11.59 4.54 -17.22
N THR A 11 10.38 4.51 -16.75
CA THR A 11 9.35 5.52 -16.98
C THR A 11 8.95 6.17 -15.66
N CYS A 12 7.90 6.99 -15.68
CA CYS A 12 7.35 7.55 -14.44
C CYS A 12 6.54 6.54 -13.60
N SER A 13 6.33 5.30 -14.08
CA SER A 13 5.73 4.22 -13.31
C SER A 13 6.68 3.73 -12.21
N LYS A 14 6.14 3.15 -11.13
CA LYS A 14 6.96 2.54 -10.06
C LYS A 14 7.82 1.40 -10.60
N GLU A 15 7.21 0.50 -11.35
CA GLU A 15 7.90 -0.64 -11.95
C GLU A 15 8.48 -0.27 -13.33
N PRO A 16 9.72 -0.66 -13.62
CA PRO A 16 10.30 -0.47 -14.94
C PRO A 16 9.65 -1.41 -15.97
N LEU A 17 9.55 -0.92 -17.18
CA LEU A 17 9.27 -1.75 -18.35
C LEU A 17 10.56 -2.42 -18.83
N LYS A 18 10.49 -3.14 -19.95
CA LYS A 18 11.64 -3.76 -20.58
C LYS A 18 11.84 -3.25 -22.01
N ILE A 19 13.10 -3.24 -22.49
CA ILE A 19 13.50 -2.80 -23.82
C ILE A 19 14.72 -3.61 -24.30
N ASP A 20 14.90 -3.75 -25.60
CA ASP A 20 15.99 -4.57 -26.18
C ASP A 20 17.33 -3.82 -26.29
N THR A 21 17.29 -2.51 -26.21
CA THR A 21 18.47 -1.62 -26.31
C THR A 21 18.69 -0.86 -25.01
N TYR A 22 19.85 -0.25 -24.85
CA TYR A 22 20.13 0.67 -23.75
C TYR A 22 20.83 1.90 -24.26
N SER A 23 20.59 3.03 -23.61
CA SER A 23 21.26 4.31 -23.87
C SER A 23 22.20 4.73 -22.73
N TYR A 24 22.06 4.12 -21.56
CA TYR A 24 22.81 4.43 -20.34
C TYR A 24 23.46 3.17 -19.76
N ASP A 25 24.67 3.33 -19.21
CA ASP A 25 25.39 2.28 -18.47
C ASP A 25 26.12 2.94 -17.30
N CYS A 26 25.42 3.20 -16.21
CA CYS A 26 25.94 3.97 -15.08
C CYS A 26 25.23 3.59 -13.76
N GLU A 27 25.81 4.06 -12.66
CA GLU A 27 25.16 4.09 -11.35
C GLU A 27 24.43 5.44 -11.21
N CYS A 28 23.12 5.40 -10.94
CA CYS A 28 22.31 6.61 -10.91
C CYS A 28 21.10 6.50 -9.97
N VAL A 29 20.54 7.65 -9.64
CA VAL A 29 19.21 7.80 -9.08
C VAL A 29 18.28 8.37 -10.12
N LEU A 30 17.13 7.73 -10.30
CA LEU A 30 16.11 8.12 -11.27
C LEU A 30 14.91 8.71 -10.56
N VAL A 31 14.46 9.87 -10.99
CA VAL A 31 13.29 10.56 -10.43
C VAL A 31 12.22 10.70 -11.49
N ALA A 32 11.03 10.20 -11.22
CA ALA A 32 9.87 10.38 -12.07
C ALA A 32 9.48 11.87 -12.12
N GLY A 33 9.44 12.45 -13.32
CA GLY A 33 9.17 13.87 -13.51
C GLY A 33 7.70 14.24 -13.63
N ASN A 34 6.78 13.27 -13.76
CA ASN A 34 5.34 13.50 -13.84
C ASN A 34 4.54 12.34 -13.27
N GLY A 35 3.23 12.57 -13.08
CA GLY A 35 2.31 11.58 -12.51
C GLY A 35 2.58 11.31 -11.03
N ASP A 36 2.60 10.05 -10.62
CA ASP A 36 2.98 9.66 -9.25
C ASP A 36 4.50 9.69 -9.11
N LEU A 37 5.00 10.82 -8.60
CA LEU A 37 6.43 11.03 -8.40
C LEU A 37 7.00 9.90 -7.52
N ASN A 38 8.08 9.30 -8.00
CA ASN A 38 8.81 8.24 -7.31
C ASN A 38 10.29 8.32 -7.62
N VAL A 39 11.10 7.68 -6.79
CA VAL A 39 12.55 7.62 -6.92
C VAL A 39 12.97 6.16 -7.11
N LYS A 40 14.02 5.93 -7.86
CA LYS A 40 14.61 4.61 -8.07
C LYS A 40 16.13 4.71 -8.03
N TYR A 41 16.78 3.71 -7.50
CA TYR A 41 18.22 3.52 -7.60
C TYR A 41 18.50 2.40 -8.60
N TYR A 42 19.48 2.61 -9.47
CA TYR A 42 19.91 1.60 -10.41
C TYR A 42 21.40 1.71 -10.72
N ASN A 43 22.03 0.56 -10.98
CA ASN A 43 23.40 0.48 -11.42
C ASN A 43 23.49 -0.54 -12.56
N GLY A 44 23.86 -0.11 -13.76
CA GLY A 44 24.00 -0.94 -14.95
C GLY A 44 23.37 -0.35 -16.20
N LYS A 45 23.03 -1.23 -17.16
CA LYS A 45 22.54 -0.85 -18.49
C LYS A 45 21.03 -0.67 -18.49
N PHE A 46 20.54 0.48 -18.96
CA PHE A 46 19.12 0.80 -19.00
C PHE A 46 18.78 1.82 -20.09
N ASP A 47 17.51 2.05 -20.30
CA ASP A 47 16.99 3.20 -21.02
C ASP A 47 15.93 3.91 -20.17
N ALA A 48 15.66 5.17 -20.46
CA ALA A 48 14.73 5.99 -19.71
C ALA A 48 13.84 6.86 -20.62
N TYR A 49 12.60 7.01 -20.21
CA TYR A 49 11.66 7.91 -20.86
C TYR A 49 12.03 9.38 -20.57
N GLN A 50 11.80 10.26 -21.53
CA GLN A 50 12.17 11.69 -21.47
C GLN A 50 11.69 12.48 -20.24
N ARG A 51 10.71 11.96 -19.51
CA ARG A 51 10.19 12.56 -18.26
C ARG A 51 10.74 11.89 -17.00
N THR A 52 11.77 11.06 -17.14
CA THR A 52 12.52 10.49 -16.03
C THR A 52 13.85 11.23 -15.93
N TYR A 53 14.08 11.90 -14.82
CA TYR A 53 15.36 12.57 -14.56
C TYR A 53 16.37 11.53 -14.08
N ILE A 54 17.58 11.58 -14.62
CA ILE A 54 18.70 10.71 -14.28
C ILE A 54 19.73 11.56 -13.53
N ILE A 55 20.13 11.13 -12.36
CA ILE A 55 21.10 11.82 -11.50
C ILE A 55 22.28 10.88 -11.30
N GLU A 56 23.46 11.30 -11.76
CA GLU A 56 24.73 10.60 -11.61
C GLU A 56 25.64 11.36 -10.65
N ASP A 57 26.61 10.69 -10.04
CA ASP A 57 27.58 11.34 -9.17
C ASP A 57 28.62 12.14 -9.99
N ASP A 58 28.76 13.42 -9.67
CA ASP A 58 29.83 14.31 -10.17
C ASP A 58 30.57 14.98 -9.00
N SER A 59 30.50 14.39 -7.82
CA SER A 59 31.05 14.95 -6.58
C SER A 59 32.49 14.54 -6.30
N ASN A 60 33.12 13.76 -7.20
CA ASN A 60 34.44 13.15 -6.99
C ASN A 60 34.51 12.29 -5.70
N GLY A 61 33.44 11.50 -5.44
CA GLY A 61 33.39 10.53 -4.34
C GLY A 61 32.92 11.10 -3.01
N LEU A 62 32.36 12.30 -2.98
CA LEU A 62 31.73 12.88 -1.79
C LEU A 62 30.28 12.39 -1.58
N LEU A 63 29.65 11.90 -2.64
CA LEU A 63 28.27 11.44 -2.63
C LEU A 63 28.20 9.92 -2.81
N TYR A 64 27.52 9.24 -1.90
CA TYR A 64 27.18 7.83 -2.03
C TYR A 64 25.79 7.68 -2.65
N MET A 65 25.68 7.17 -3.87
CA MET A 65 24.44 7.14 -4.64
C MET A 65 23.26 6.46 -3.94
N PRO A 66 23.43 5.35 -3.18
CA PRO A 66 22.34 4.81 -2.37
C PRO A 66 21.86 5.74 -1.24
N TYR A 67 22.74 6.62 -0.72
CA TYR A 67 22.32 7.67 0.22
C TYR A 67 21.45 8.71 -0.47
N LEU A 68 21.84 9.18 -1.66
CA LEU A 68 21.03 10.10 -2.45
C LEU A 68 19.64 9.51 -2.75
N TYR A 69 19.57 8.21 -3.05
CA TYR A 69 18.30 7.53 -3.26
C TYR A 69 17.38 7.67 -2.03
N TYR A 70 17.84 7.32 -0.85
CA TYR A 70 17.04 7.42 0.38
C TYR A 70 16.69 8.87 0.73
N TYR A 71 17.62 9.79 0.50
CA TYR A 71 17.36 11.20 0.72
C TYR A 71 16.23 11.70 -0.18
N LEU A 72 16.28 11.39 -1.46
CA LEU A 72 15.25 11.81 -2.42
C LEU A 72 13.92 11.09 -2.22
N GLU A 73 13.90 9.85 -1.74
CA GLU A 73 12.69 9.17 -1.29
C GLU A 73 11.98 9.98 -0.18
N GLY A 74 12.72 10.46 0.81
CA GLY A 74 12.20 11.35 1.84
C GLY A 74 11.81 12.74 1.31
N TYR A 75 12.51 13.23 0.29
CA TYR A 75 12.27 14.54 -0.31
C TYR A 75 11.10 14.57 -1.30
N ILE A 76 10.54 13.43 -1.66
CA ILE A 76 9.49 13.30 -2.68
C ILE A 76 8.24 14.14 -2.35
N GLU A 77 7.90 14.28 -1.08
CA GLU A 77 6.76 15.10 -0.64
C GLU A 77 7.00 16.60 -0.87
N VAL A 78 8.24 17.06 -0.79
CA VAL A 78 8.62 18.43 -1.14
C VAL A 78 8.44 18.64 -2.64
N LEU A 79 8.93 17.71 -3.46
CA LEU A 79 8.75 17.74 -4.91
C LEU A 79 7.26 17.70 -5.30
N ARG A 80 6.43 16.91 -4.61
CA ARG A 80 4.99 16.90 -4.82
C ARG A 80 4.33 18.25 -4.56
N LYS A 81 4.74 18.94 -3.50
CA LYS A 81 4.25 20.31 -3.19
C LYS A 81 4.69 21.33 -4.23
N GLN A 82 5.89 21.18 -4.80
CA GLN A 82 6.42 22.06 -5.83
C GLN A 82 5.90 21.73 -7.23
N SER A 83 5.24 20.60 -7.41
CA SER A 83 4.73 20.15 -8.70
C SER A 83 3.63 21.07 -9.22
N ILE A 84 3.61 21.28 -10.52
CA ILE A 84 2.64 22.11 -11.25
C ILE A 84 1.84 21.26 -12.23
N GLY A 85 0.75 21.79 -12.75
CA GLY A 85 -0.11 21.12 -13.72
C GLY A 85 -1.51 20.86 -13.16
N GLY A 86 -2.45 20.53 -14.04
CA GLY A 86 -3.84 20.27 -13.70
C GLY A 86 -4.09 18.79 -13.38
N VAL A 87 -4.51 18.02 -14.39
CA VAL A 87 -4.85 16.59 -14.24
C VAL A 87 -3.61 15.74 -13.97
N ILE A 88 -2.52 15.99 -14.70
CA ILE A 88 -1.23 15.32 -14.47
C ILE A 88 -0.26 16.35 -13.92
N LYS A 89 0.19 16.12 -12.69
CA LYS A 89 1.19 16.93 -12.03
C LYS A 89 2.59 16.57 -12.52
N TYR A 90 3.48 17.55 -12.60
CA TYR A 90 4.87 17.34 -13.00
C TYR A 90 5.82 18.31 -12.29
N ILE A 91 7.09 17.92 -12.21
CA ILE A 91 8.19 18.76 -11.75
C ILE A 91 9.04 19.22 -12.93
N LYS A 92 9.70 20.34 -12.77
CA LYS A 92 10.72 20.85 -13.70
C LYS A 92 12.10 20.43 -13.25
N LEU A 93 13.07 20.48 -14.15
CA LEU A 93 14.49 20.22 -13.84
C LEU A 93 14.98 21.08 -12.66
N GLY A 94 14.60 22.36 -12.62
CA GLY A 94 14.96 23.28 -11.53
C GLY A 94 14.55 22.81 -10.14
N ASN A 95 13.45 22.06 -10.01
CA ASN A 95 13.04 21.51 -8.70
C ASN A 95 14.06 20.50 -8.13
N LEU A 96 14.86 19.88 -9.00
CA LEU A 96 15.94 18.97 -8.60
C LEU A 96 17.30 19.69 -8.52
N THR A 97 17.64 20.52 -9.51
CA THR A 97 18.95 21.19 -9.55
C THR A 97 19.12 22.26 -8.48
N GLU A 98 18.02 22.82 -7.98
CA GLU A 98 18.00 23.83 -6.90
C GLU A 98 17.71 23.20 -5.52
N ALA A 99 17.54 21.87 -5.44
CA ALA A 99 17.33 21.19 -4.17
C ALA A 99 18.63 21.18 -3.35
N PHE A 100 18.49 21.50 -2.07
CA PHE A 100 19.60 21.35 -1.13
C PHE A 100 19.57 19.96 -0.53
N ILE A 101 20.72 19.32 -0.48
CA ILE A 101 20.93 18.03 0.19
C ILE A 101 21.88 18.19 1.36
N GLU A 102 21.53 17.65 2.51
CA GLU A 102 22.48 17.51 3.61
C GLU A 102 23.48 16.42 3.26
N LEU A 103 24.76 16.75 3.31
CA LEU A 103 25.84 15.87 2.88
C LEU A 103 26.79 15.57 4.06
N PRO A 104 26.49 14.54 4.87
CA PRO A 104 27.41 14.08 5.90
C PRO A 104 28.64 13.41 5.29
N SER A 105 29.60 13.03 6.13
CA SER A 105 30.78 12.29 5.65
C SER A 105 30.37 11.00 4.90
N ILE A 106 31.21 10.56 3.97
CA ILE A 106 30.94 9.35 3.16
C ILE A 106 30.72 8.11 4.04
N GLU A 107 31.40 8.03 5.18
CA GLU A 107 31.22 6.93 6.14
C GLU A 107 29.86 6.99 6.85
N GLU A 108 29.40 8.20 7.19
CA GLU A 108 28.07 8.41 7.75
C GLU A 108 26.98 8.12 6.73
N GLN A 109 27.16 8.52 5.46
CA GLN A 109 26.22 8.18 4.38
C GLN A 109 26.06 6.65 4.25
N LYS A 110 27.18 5.92 4.21
CA LYS A 110 27.16 4.44 4.15
C LYS A 110 26.50 3.82 5.40
N TYR A 111 26.76 4.39 6.57
CA TYR A 111 26.14 3.92 7.81
C TYR A 111 24.62 4.12 7.79
N ILE A 112 24.15 5.30 7.35
CA ILE A 112 22.71 5.60 7.20
C ILE A 112 22.07 4.59 6.24
N VAL A 113 22.67 4.38 5.07
CA VAL A 113 22.17 3.41 4.08
C VAL A 113 22.08 1.99 4.65
N LYS A 114 23.09 1.57 5.40
CA LYS A 114 23.08 0.27 6.09
C LYS A 114 21.89 0.15 7.05
N LEU A 115 21.64 1.17 7.86
CA LEU A 115 20.50 1.16 8.80
C LEU A 115 19.16 1.14 8.06
N MET A 116 19.01 1.92 6.98
CA MET A 116 17.82 1.93 6.15
C MET A 116 17.55 0.55 5.53
N ASN A 117 18.57 -0.07 4.95
CA ASN A 117 18.45 -1.42 4.37
C ASN A 117 17.99 -2.46 5.41
N ILE A 118 18.60 -2.46 6.60
CA ILE A 118 18.20 -3.36 7.71
C ILE A 118 16.74 -3.09 8.10
N SER A 119 16.34 -1.85 8.18
CA SER A 119 14.96 -1.48 8.54
C SER A 119 13.94 -1.97 7.52
N PHE A 120 14.22 -1.81 6.22
CA PHE A 120 13.35 -2.32 5.16
C PHE A 120 13.31 -3.85 5.12
N GLU A 121 14.44 -4.52 5.35
CA GLU A 121 14.50 -5.98 5.46
C GLU A 121 13.63 -6.48 6.63
N LEU A 122 13.73 -5.86 7.81
CA LEU A 122 12.89 -6.18 8.97
C LEU A 122 11.39 -5.97 8.69
N ILE A 123 11.03 -4.89 8.00
CA ILE A 123 9.63 -4.64 7.59
C ILE A 123 9.15 -5.75 6.66
N SER A 124 9.96 -6.12 5.67
CA SER A 124 9.64 -7.20 4.73
C SER A 124 9.46 -8.55 5.43
N LEU A 125 10.38 -8.90 6.33
CA LEU A 125 10.30 -10.13 7.13
C LEU A 125 9.03 -10.17 7.99
N ARG A 126 8.68 -9.06 8.64
CA ARG A 126 7.45 -8.97 9.43
C ARG A 126 6.18 -9.15 8.60
N LYS A 127 6.13 -8.57 7.40
CA LYS A 127 4.99 -8.80 6.48
C LYS A 127 4.88 -10.28 6.12
N ASN A 128 5.98 -10.91 5.75
CA ASN A 128 6.01 -12.35 5.45
C ASN A 128 5.55 -13.21 6.65
N ILE A 129 5.89 -12.83 7.88
CA ILE A 129 5.43 -13.52 9.09
C ILE A 129 3.92 -13.41 9.24
N ILE A 130 3.34 -12.21 9.02
CA ILE A 130 1.89 -12.00 9.09
C ILE A 130 1.19 -12.88 8.04
N ASP A 131 1.64 -12.87 6.80
CA ASP A 131 1.07 -13.69 5.73
C ASP A 131 1.10 -15.19 6.09
N LYS A 132 2.22 -15.66 6.67
CA LYS A 132 2.35 -17.06 7.11
C LYS A 132 1.46 -17.41 8.31
N ILE A 133 1.20 -16.48 9.20
CA ILE A 133 0.24 -16.68 10.30
C ILE A 133 -1.17 -16.81 9.72
N ASP A 134 -1.55 -16.01 8.75
CA ASP A 134 -2.85 -16.12 8.09
C ASP A 134 -3.01 -17.45 7.34
N GLU A 135 -1.96 -17.91 6.66
CA GLU A 135 -1.94 -19.24 6.04
C GLU A 135 -2.10 -20.35 7.09
N LEU A 136 -1.40 -20.23 8.23
CA LEU A 136 -1.48 -21.20 9.32
C LEU A 136 -2.89 -21.27 9.93
N ILE A 137 -3.54 -20.12 10.15
CA ILE A 137 -4.92 -20.06 10.66
C ILE A 137 -5.86 -20.81 9.71
N LYS A 138 -5.75 -20.56 8.41
CA LYS A 138 -6.56 -21.25 7.38
C LYS A 138 -6.28 -22.78 7.38
N ALA A 139 -5.01 -23.15 7.41
CA ALA A 139 -4.63 -24.57 7.45
C ALA A 139 -5.14 -25.28 8.70
N ARG A 140 -5.04 -24.64 9.87
CA ARG A 140 -5.59 -25.16 11.13
C ARG A 140 -7.10 -25.29 11.11
N PHE A 141 -7.78 -24.31 10.50
CA PHE A 141 -9.23 -24.41 10.32
C PHE A 141 -9.61 -25.66 9.52
N VAL A 142 -8.95 -25.89 8.38
CA VAL A 142 -9.19 -27.07 7.53
C VAL A 142 -8.79 -28.37 8.27
N GLU A 143 -7.70 -28.38 9.01
CA GLU A 143 -7.29 -29.52 9.82
C GLU A 143 -8.34 -29.89 10.89
N MET A 144 -8.90 -28.89 11.57
CA MET A 144 -9.87 -29.08 12.65
C MET A 144 -11.27 -29.44 12.13
N PHE A 145 -11.74 -28.75 11.12
CA PHE A 145 -13.11 -28.84 10.63
C PHE A 145 -13.26 -29.67 9.36
N GLY A 146 -12.15 -29.93 8.64
CA GLY A 146 -12.17 -30.53 7.33
C GLY A 146 -12.51 -29.53 6.23
N ASP A 147 -12.56 -30.00 5.00
CA ASP A 147 -13.08 -29.22 3.87
C ASP A 147 -14.61 -29.11 4.04
N MET A 148 -15.09 -27.86 4.17
CA MET A 148 -16.51 -27.59 4.45
C MET A 148 -17.42 -27.90 3.24
N TYR A 149 -16.88 -27.89 2.03
CA TYR A 149 -17.66 -28.25 0.84
C TYR A 149 -17.79 -29.78 0.64
N LEU A 150 -16.76 -30.50 1.07
CA LEU A 150 -16.68 -31.95 0.88
C LEU A 150 -17.09 -32.72 2.13
N ASN A 151 -17.33 -32.03 3.26
CA ASN A 151 -17.53 -32.65 4.56
C ASN A 151 -16.55 -33.81 4.83
N SER A 152 -15.25 -33.54 4.59
CA SER A 152 -14.23 -34.57 4.63
C SER A 152 -14.04 -35.29 5.95
N LYS A 153 -14.56 -34.71 7.01
CA LYS A 153 -14.60 -35.31 8.37
C LYS A 153 -15.85 -36.15 8.64
N GLY A 154 -16.84 -36.12 7.74
CA GLY A 154 -18.10 -36.83 7.90
C GLY A 154 -18.96 -36.35 9.07
N TRP A 155 -18.90 -35.02 9.38
CA TRP A 155 -19.72 -34.44 10.42
C TRP A 155 -21.22 -34.50 10.07
N SER A 156 -22.07 -34.64 11.07
CA SER A 156 -23.52 -34.56 10.87
C SER A 156 -23.92 -33.17 10.37
N GLU A 157 -24.67 -33.12 9.29
CA GLU A 157 -25.19 -31.86 8.74
C GLU A 157 -26.59 -31.60 9.28
N ILE A 158 -26.79 -30.41 9.82
CA ILE A 158 -28.06 -29.98 10.39
C ILE A 158 -28.37 -28.59 9.82
N LYS A 159 -29.65 -28.31 9.59
CA LYS A 159 -30.05 -26.97 9.15
C LYS A 159 -29.81 -25.95 10.26
N LEU A 160 -29.25 -24.83 9.93
CA LEU A 160 -28.94 -23.75 10.89
C LEU A 160 -30.21 -23.29 11.63
N GLU A 161 -31.37 -23.21 10.96
CA GLU A 161 -32.65 -22.83 11.52
C GLU A 161 -33.15 -23.75 12.66
N SER A 162 -32.63 -24.98 12.73
CA SER A 162 -32.97 -25.91 13.81
C SER A 162 -32.11 -25.74 15.07
N MET A 163 -31.02 -24.94 14.99
CA MET A 163 -30.05 -24.81 16.07
C MET A 163 -29.85 -23.35 16.50
N ALA A 164 -30.31 -22.38 15.69
CA ALA A 164 -30.12 -20.95 15.95
C ALA A 164 -31.26 -20.14 15.31
N ASP A 165 -31.62 -19.05 15.96
CA ASP A 165 -32.49 -18.04 15.35
C ASP A 165 -31.68 -17.21 14.34
N VAL A 166 -32.20 -17.13 13.11
CA VAL A 166 -31.59 -16.35 12.03
C VAL A 166 -32.49 -15.16 11.72
N SER A 167 -32.06 -13.97 12.07
CA SER A 167 -32.78 -12.73 11.80
C SER A 167 -31.96 -11.74 11.00
N SER A 168 -32.64 -10.88 10.26
CA SER A 168 -32.02 -9.75 9.55
C SER A 168 -32.08 -8.50 10.41
N GLY A 169 -31.04 -7.66 10.33
CA GLY A 169 -31.05 -6.36 11.01
C GLY A 169 -32.06 -5.38 10.43
N ILE A 170 -32.20 -4.23 11.09
CA ILE A 170 -33.17 -3.17 10.74
C ILE A 170 -32.73 -2.41 9.49
N THR A 171 -33.66 -2.21 8.54
CA THR A 171 -33.41 -1.41 7.33
C THR A 171 -33.37 0.07 7.64
N LYS A 172 -32.27 0.73 7.32
CA LYS A 172 -32.12 2.18 7.42
C LYS A 172 -33.06 2.91 6.42
N GLY A 173 -33.71 3.99 6.87
CA GLY A 173 -34.54 4.84 5.98
C GLY A 173 -35.96 4.30 5.75
N ARG A 174 -36.41 3.28 6.47
CA ARG A 174 -37.82 2.88 6.47
C ARG A 174 -38.73 3.99 7.00
N LYS A 175 -39.95 4.04 6.52
CA LYS A 175 -40.95 5.03 6.96
C LYS A 175 -41.58 4.55 8.27
N THR A 176 -41.25 5.20 9.36
CA THR A 176 -41.95 5.06 10.65
C THR A 176 -42.91 6.23 10.81
N LYS A 177 -44.21 5.98 10.89
CA LYS A 177 -45.22 7.03 11.04
C LYS A 177 -45.80 7.01 12.46
N GLY A 178 -45.72 8.16 13.15
CA GLY A 178 -46.48 8.44 14.36
C GLY A 178 -46.14 7.64 15.61
N GLU A 179 -44.97 7.05 15.71
CA GLU A 179 -44.50 6.28 16.85
C GLU A 179 -43.39 7.01 17.59
N ASP A 180 -43.33 6.81 18.91
CA ASP A 180 -42.21 7.28 19.72
C ASP A 180 -40.95 6.50 19.30
N LEU A 181 -39.94 7.23 18.82
CA LEU A 181 -38.71 6.67 18.29
C LEU A 181 -37.55 6.95 19.24
N THR A 182 -36.85 5.91 19.60
CA THR A 182 -35.61 5.98 20.39
C THR A 182 -34.39 5.91 19.45
N GLU A 183 -33.41 6.72 19.71
CA GLU A 183 -32.16 6.71 18.95
C GLU A 183 -31.18 5.69 19.58
N VAL A 184 -30.73 4.75 18.78
CA VAL A 184 -29.81 3.68 19.22
C VAL A 184 -28.61 3.58 18.29
N PRO A 185 -27.44 3.09 18.78
CA PRO A 185 -26.29 2.82 17.92
C PRO A 185 -26.66 1.83 16.81
N TYR A 186 -26.19 2.08 15.60
CA TYR A 186 -26.44 1.26 14.42
C TYR A 186 -25.13 0.76 13.83
N MET A 187 -24.97 -0.56 13.83
CA MET A 187 -23.86 -1.22 13.18
C MET A 187 -24.19 -1.47 11.72
N ALA A 188 -23.51 -0.77 10.83
CA ALA A 188 -23.62 -0.98 9.39
C ALA A 188 -22.61 -2.03 8.92
N VAL A 189 -22.82 -2.60 7.73
CA VAL A 189 -21.87 -3.52 7.08
C VAL A 189 -20.46 -2.91 6.98
N SER A 190 -20.36 -1.58 6.80
CA SER A 190 -19.08 -0.87 6.78
C SER A 190 -18.30 -0.91 8.08
N ASN A 191 -18.95 -1.22 9.21
CA ASN A 191 -18.30 -1.37 10.52
C ASN A 191 -17.75 -2.77 10.76
N VAL A 192 -18.25 -3.77 10.03
CA VAL A 192 -17.76 -5.15 10.13
C VAL A 192 -16.56 -5.28 9.19
N LYS A 193 -15.41 -5.51 9.77
CA LYS A 193 -14.13 -5.69 9.07
C LYS A 193 -13.69 -7.14 9.17
N ASP A 194 -12.62 -7.48 8.46
CA ASP A 194 -12.01 -8.80 8.56
C ASP A 194 -11.39 -9.00 9.95
N GLY A 195 -12.03 -9.84 10.76
CA GLY A 195 -11.60 -10.20 12.11
C GLY A 195 -11.90 -9.20 13.23
N TYR A 196 -12.51 -8.03 12.97
CA TYR A 196 -12.87 -7.06 14.01
C TYR A 196 -14.05 -6.17 13.64
N ILE A 197 -14.56 -5.43 14.63
CA ILE A 197 -15.61 -4.43 14.45
C ILE A 197 -15.00 -3.04 14.65
N ASP A 198 -15.19 -2.17 13.67
CA ASP A 198 -14.80 -0.77 13.74
C ASP A 198 -15.86 0.03 14.51
N TRP A 199 -15.56 0.34 15.77
CA TRP A 199 -16.42 1.12 16.66
C TRP A 199 -16.28 2.64 16.48
N THR A 200 -15.29 3.12 15.72
CA THR A 200 -14.98 4.54 15.60
C THR A 200 -15.98 5.32 14.73
N THR A 201 -16.68 4.62 13.84
CA THR A 201 -17.58 5.21 12.84
C THR A 201 -19.04 4.79 13.02
N ILE A 202 -19.43 4.37 14.23
CA ILE A 202 -20.81 3.94 14.53
C ILE A 202 -21.76 5.13 14.36
N LYS A 203 -22.81 4.89 13.60
CA LYS A 203 -23.90 5.83 13.36
C LYS A 203 -25.07 5.48 14.26
N THR A 204 -26.07 6.36 14.31
CA THR A 204 -27.30 6.07 15.02
C THR A 204 -28.47 5.85 14.05
N ILE A 205 -29.48 5.11 14.52
CA ILE A 205 -30.76 4.89 13.83
C ILE A 205 -31.90 5.10 14.83
N ARG A 206 -33.03 5.58 14.33
CA ARG A 206 -34.26 5.70 15.14
C ARG A 206 -35.09 4.43 15.00
N VAL A 207 -35.49 3.87 16.14
CA VAL A 207 -36.22 2.60 16.26
C VAL A 207 -37.41 2.72 17.21
N THR A 208 -38.39 1.90 17.02
CA THR A 208 -39.52 1.75 17.97
C THR A 208 -39.15 0.86 19.14
N GLN A 209 -39.90 0.91 20.23
CA GLN A 209 -39.66 0.06 21.39
C GLN A 209 -39.77 -1.45 21.03
N ASN A 210 -40.71 -1.80 20.18
CA ASN A 210 -40.89 -3.19 19.72
C ASN A 210 -39.68 -3.66 18.89
N GLU A 211 -39.02 -2.76 18.14
CA GLU A 211 -37.81 -3.09 17.40
C GLU A 211 -36.60 -3.26 18.32
N ILE A 212 -36.52 -2.50 19.42
CA ILE A 212 -35.44 -2.66 20.43
C ILE A 212 -35.54 -4.04 21.10
N GLU A 213 -36.75 -4.50 21.36
CA GLU A 213 -37.01 -5.82 22.03
C GLU A 213 -36.75 -6.98 21.07
N LYS A 214 -36.86 -6.75 19.76
CA LYS A 214 -36.71 -7.78 18.74
C LYS A 214 -35.25 -7.96 18.26
N TYR A 215 -34.45 -6.91 18.27
CA TYR A 215 -33.11 -6.85 17.65
C TYR A 215 -32.03 -6.46 18.66
#